data_f027e82cfeb2028fa9ef653e2704b376
#
_entry.id   f027e82cfeb2028fa9ef653e2704b376
#
_cell.length_a   1.000
_cell.length_b   1.000
_cell.length_c   1.000
_cell.angle_alpha   90.00
_cell.angle_beta   90.00
_cell.angle_gamma   90.00
#
_symmetry.space_group_name_H-M   'P 1'
#
loop_
_entity.id
_entity.type
_entity.pdbx_description
1 polymer ?
#
loop_
_entity_poly.entity_id
_entity_poly.type
_entity_poly.pdbx_seq_one_letter_code
_entity_poly.pdbx_strand_id
1 'polypeptide(L)'
;MSEAIDSKTAKFQTLRLQRFYLAQVNYLITYLVISVAWAVGHYQGSAWLMFSHILLGVGTQLVFLLLIRSNWNLRLKDPSMTNAQIVVAMLLITYLLAFAGPLRGTLIMIYANILVFGIFQLSRRAFHIHSGLALVLFGLLITLEHYFSPGARSFTLSLVEWFVLACFLFCLSLTGSYIRELRERLQQRHNTLQA
;
A
#
# COMPACT_ATOMS: atom_id res chain seq x y z
N MET A 1 26.27 5.65 -28.22
CA MET A 1 24.94 6.10 -27.79
C MET A 1 24.07 4.95 -27.26
N SER A 2 24.12 3.76 -27.86
CA SER A 2 23.40 2.55 -27.38
C SER A 2 23.84 2.09 -25.99
N GLU A 3 25.15 1.98 -25.72
CA GLU A 3 25.69 1.54 -24.43
C GLU A 3 25.32 2.47 -23.25
N ALA A 4 25.30 3.79 -23.49
CA ALA A 4 24.93 4.77 -22.46
C ALA A 4 23.42 4.70 -22.10
N ILE A 5 22.57 4.39 -23.07
CA ILE A 5 21.14 4.17 -22.84
C ILE A 5 20.92 2.88 -22.04
N ASP A 6 21.67 1.83 -22.36
CA ASP A 6 21.56 0.52 -21.69
C ASP A 6 22.05 0.61 -20.21
N SER A 7 23.14 1.32 -19.95
CA SER A 7 23.65 1.56 -18.59
C SER A 7 22.66 2.38 -17.74
N LYS A 8 22.01 3.39 -18.30
CA LYS A 8 21.00 4.20 -17.62
C LYS A 8 19.75 3.37 -17.27
N THR A 9 19.29 2.53 -18.20
CA THR A 9 18.17 1.63 -17.99
C THR A 9 18.46 0.61 -16.88
N ALA A 10 19.65 0.01 -16.88
CA ALA A 10 20.11 -0.90 -15.84
C ALA A 10 20.12 -0.25 -14.45
N LYS A 11 20.63 0.98 -14.34
CA LYS A 11 20.62 1.75 -13.08
C LYS A 11 19.19 1.98 -12.56
N PHE A 12 18.24 2.34 -13.43
CA PHE A 12 16.85 2.52 -13.03
C PHE A 12 16.19 1.20 -12.62
N GLN A 13 16.51 0.08 -13.27
CA GLN A 13 15.99 -1.24 -12.87
C GLN A 13 16.52 -1.64 -11.48
N THR A 14 17.78 -1.41 -11.19
CA THR A 14 18.35 -1.64 -9.85
C THR A 14 17.61 -0.83 -8.79
N LEU A 15 17.33 0.45 -9.04
CA LEU A 15 16.56 1.29 -8.10
C LEU A 15 15.12 0.78 -7.91
N ARG A 16 14.46 0.26 -8.96
CA ARG A 16 13.13 -0.34 -8.85
C ARG A 16 13.14 -1.60 -7.99
N LEU A 17 14.14 -2.46 -8.17
CA LEU A 17 14.32 -3.65 -7.34
C LEU A 17 14.59 -3.30 -5.88
N GLN A 18 15.44 -2.31 -5.60
CA GLN A 18 15.69 -1.86 -4.23
C GLN A 18 14.41 -1.37 -3.55
N ARG A 19 13.59 -0.57 -4.25
CA ARG A 19 12.29 -0.10 -3.74
C ARG A 19 11.31 -1.25 -3.52
N PHE A 20 11.30 -2.20 -4.45
CA PHE A 20 10.49 -3.42 -4.31
C PHE A 20 10.88 -4.19 -3.05
N TYR A 21 12.17 -4.43 -2.81
CA TYR A 21 12.64 -5.13 -1.60
C TYR A 21 12.33 -4.35 -0.33
N LEU A 22 12.41 -3.03 -0.34
CA LEU A 22 12.01 -2.22 0.80
C LEU A 22 10.51 -2.38 1.12
N ALA A 23 9.67 -2.46 0.10
CA ALA A 23 8.24 -2.73 0.29
C ALA A 23 7.98 -4.12 0.89
N GLN A 24 8.84 -5.14 0.60
CA GLN A 24 8.68 -6.49 1.18
C GLN A 24 8.82 -6.51 2.71
N VAL A 25 9.56 -5.57 3.29
CA VAL A 25 9.67 -5.45 4.77
C VAL A 25 8.28 -5.21 5.37
N ASN A 26 7.46 -4.35 4.76
CA ASN A 26 6.08 -4.13 5.23
C ASN A 26 5.21 -5.37 5.13
N TYR A 27 5.32 -6.13 4.04
CA TYR A 27 4.59 -7.38 3.90
C TYR A 27 4.99 -8.38 4.99
N LEU A 28 6.29 -8.48 5.25
CA LEU A 28 6.83 -9.38 6.29
C LEU A 28 6.31 -8.99 7.68
N ILE A 29 6.33 -7.70 8.01
CA ILE A 29 5.76 -7.18 9.27
C ILE A 29 4.27 -7.49 9.34
N THR A 30 3.51 -7.28 8.27
CA THR A 30 2.07 -7.57 8.23
C THR A 30 1.80 -9.05 8.45
N TYR A 31 2.57 -9.94 7.80
CA TYR A 31 2.43 -11.39 8.00
C TYR A 31 2.79 -11.84 9.42
N LEU A 32 3.81 -11.24 10.01
CA LEU A 32 4.15 -11.48 11.40
C LEU A 32 3.02 -11.05 12.34
N VAL A 33 2.48 -9.85 12.16
CA VAL A 33 1.39 -9.30 12.98
C VAL A 33 0.14 -10.19 12.87
N ILE A 34 -0.27 -10.60 11.66
CA ILE A 34 -1.44 -11.47 11.50
C ILE A 34 -1.21 -12.86 12.11
N SER A 35 0.00 -13.41 11.98
CA SER A 35 0.36 -14.71 12.56
C SER A 35 0.32 -14.66 14.09
N VAL A 36 0.85 -13.61 14.68
CA VAL A 36 0.77 -13.38 16.15
C VAL A 36 -0.68 -13.18 16.56
N ALA A 37 -1.45 -12.35 15.86
CA ALA A 37 -2.87 -12.11 16.15
C ALA A 37 -3.69 -13.40 16.13
N TRP A 38 -3.41 -14.29 15.18
CA TRP A 38 -4.03 -15.61 15.10
C TRP A 38 -3.60 -16.51 16.27
N ALA A 39 -2.32 -16.56 16.58
CA ALA A 39 -1.78 -17.39 17.67
C ALA A 39 -2.33 -17.01 19.06
N VAL A 40 -2.60 -15.72 19.29
CA VAL A 40 -3.20 -15.21 20.54
C VAL A 40 -4.74 -15.20 20.53
N GLY A 41 -5.37 -15.71 19.45
CA GLY A 41 -6.83 -15.83 19.35
C GLY A 41 -7.58 -14.52 19.04
N HIS A 42 -6.90 -13.50 18.58
CA HIS A 42 -7.51 -12.20 18.22
C HIS A 42 -7.86 -12.07 16.74
N TYR A 43 -7.46 -13.01 15.91
CA TYR A 43 -7.88 -13.11 14.52
C TYR A 43 -9.11 -14.01 14.42
N GLN A 44 -10.22 -13.49 13.88
CA GLN A 44 -11.51 -14.20 13.84
C GLN A 44 -11.64 -15.17 12.65
N GLY A 45 -10.73 -15.08 11.67
CA GLY A 45 -10.71 -15.99 10.54
C GLY A 45 -10.12 -17.35 10.91
N SER A 46 -10.50 -18.38 10.15
CA SER A 46 -9.87 -19.69 10.27
C SER A 46 -8.37 -19.61 9.88
N ALA A 47 -7.59 -20.63 10.29
CA ALA A 47 -6.21 -20.78 9.85
C ALA A 47 -6.09 -20.76 8.31
N TRP A 48 -7.07 -21.37 7.61
CA TRP A 48 -7.10 -21.37 6.15
C TRP A 48 -7.22 -19.97 5.55
N LEU A 49 -8.05 -19.10 6.13
CA LEU A 49 -8.18 -17.69 5.69
C LEU A 49 -6.89 -16.91 5.94
N MET A 50 -6.22 -17.14 7.04
CA MET A 50 -4.91 -16.55 7.32
C MET A 50 -3.87 -17.01 6.30
N PHE A 51 -3.74 -18.32 6.06
CA PHE A 51 -2.80 -18.85 5.09
C PHE A 51 -3.11 -18.39 3.66
N SER A 52 -4.38 -18.33 3.26
CA SER A 52 -4.75 -17.83 1.94
C SER A 52 -4.37 -16.35 1.74
N HIS A 53 -4.51 -15.52 2.76
CA HIS A 53 -4.05 -14.13 2.72
C HIS A 53 -2.54 -14.04 2.49
N ILE A 54 -1.75 -14.81 3.24
CA ILE A 54 -0.29 -14.86 3.10
C ILE A 54 0.09 -15.39 1.71
N LEU A 55 -0.55 -16.46 1.26
CA LEU A 55 -0.27 -17.07 -0.05
C LEU A 55 -0.58 -16.11 -1.21
N LEU A 56 -1.73 -15.41 -1.16
CA LEU A 56 -2.10 -14.41 -2.14
C LEU A 56 -1.10 -13.24 -2.14
N GLY A 57 -0.69 -12.79 -0.96
CA GLY A 57 0.30 -11.73 -0.84
C GLY A 57 1.65 -12.16 -1.41
N VAL A 58 2.19 -13.30 -1.01
CA VAL A 58 3.47 -13.83 -1.53
C VAL A 58 3.37 -14.07 -3.03
N GLY A 59 2.28 -14.67 -3.52
CA GLY A 59 2.06 -14.93 -4.95
C GLY A 59 2.07 -13.67 -5.78
N THR A 60 1.34 -12.63 -5.36
CA THR A 60 1.31 -11.35 -6.06
C THR A 60 2.68 -10.65 -6.05
N GLN A 61 3.41 -10.72 -4.94
CA GLN A 61 4.77 -10.16 -4.87
C GLN A 61 5.75 -10.92 -5.77
N LEU A 62 5.62 -12.24 -5.85
CA LEU A 62 6.44 -13.03 -6.77
C LEU A 62 6.17 -12.65 -8.23
N VAL A 63 4.91 -12.43 -8.61
CA VAL A 63 4.56 -11.95 -9.97
C VAL A 63 5.23 -10.60 -10.24
N PHE A 64 5.15 -9.62 -9.32
CA PHE A 64 5.82 -8.33 -9.50
C PHE A 64 7.34 -8.47 -9.61
N LEU A 65 7.95 -9.32 -8.79
CA LEU A 65 9.39 -9.58 -8.85
C LEU A 65 9.81 -10.16 -10.21
N LEU A 66 9.06 -11.15 -10.72
CA LEU A 66 9.31 -11.75 -12.02
C LEU A 66 9.17 -10.75 -13.17
N LEU A 67 8.14 -9.88 -13.13
CA LEU A 67 7.95 -8.83 -14.12
C LEU A 67 9.10 -7.82 -14.13
N ILE A 68 9.63 -7.44 -12.96
CA ILE A 68 10.76 -6.52 -12.86
C ILE A 68 12.06 -7.21 -13.33
N ARG A 69 12.32 -8.43 -12.89
CA ARG A 69 13.55 -9.16 -13.25
C ARG A 69 13.63 -9.53 -14.73
N SER A 70 12.50 -9.86 -15.34
CA SER A 70 12.41 -10.15 -16.77
C SER A 70 12.43 -8.90 -17.68
N ASN A 71 12.52 -7.70 -17.09
CA ASN A 71 12.38 -6.42 -17.82
C ASN A 71 11.03 -6.24 -18.55
N TRP A 72 10.05 -7.09 -18.28
CA TRP A 72 8.73 -7.00 -18.91
C TRP A 72 7.96 -5.76 -18.44
N ASN A 73 8.24 -5.30 -17.21
CA ASN A 73 7.75 -4.05 -16.65
C ASN A 73 8.08 -2.81 -17.52
N LEU A 74 9.15 -2.84 -18.31
CA LEU A 74 9.57 -1.72 -19.18
C LEU A 74 8.57 -1.47 -20.32
N ARG A 75 7.70 -2.43 -20.64
CA ARG A 75 6.63 -2.30 -21.64
C ARG A 75 5.39 -1.61 -21.07
N LEU A 76 5.30 -1.42 -19.77
CA LEU A 76 4.15 -0.82 -19.12
C LEU A 76 4.27 0.71 -19.06
N LYS A 77 3.13 1.41 -19.02
CA LYS A 77 3.08 2.87 -18.84
C LYS A 77 3.70 3.31 -17.50
N ASP A 78 3.58 2.49 -16.47
CA ASP A 78 4.27 2.64 -15.17
C ASP A 78 5.29 1.51 -15.01
N PRO A 79 6.55 1.68 -15.46
CA PRO A 79 7.58 0.66 -15.32
C PRO A 79 7.95 0.33 -13.87
N SER A 80 7.62 1.18 -12.92
CA SER A 80 7.81 0.92 -11.49
C SER A 80 6.70 0.05 -10.91
N MET A 81 5.57 -0.06 -11.62
CA MET A 81 4.33 -0.76 -11.20
C MET A 81 3.83 -0.33 -9.82
N THR A 82 4.21 0.87 -9.38
CA THR A 82 3.88 1.40 -8.04
C THR A 82 2.37 1.48 -7.84
N ASN A 83 1.63 1.95 -8.86
CA ASN A 83 0.17 2.03 -8.78
C ASN A 83 -0.46 0.64 -8.58
N ALA A 84 -0.02 -0.36 -9.35
CA ALA A 84 -0.53 -1.72 -9.25
C ALA A 84 -0.18 -2.37 -7.90
N GLN A 85 1.05 -2.18 -7.41
CA GLN A 85 1.47 -2.70 -6.11
C GLN A 85 0.64 -2.10 -4.96
N ILE A 86 0.35 -0.79 -4.99
CA ILE A 86 -0.49 -0.11 -3.99
C ILE A 86 -1.92 -0.66 -4.03
N VAL A 87 -2.53 -0.82 -5.21
CA VAL A 87 -3.88 -1.38 -5.33
C VAL A 87 -3.94 -2.80 -4.76
N VAL A 88 -2.99 -3.65 -5.12
CA VAL A 88 -2.91 -5.02 -4.60
C VAL A 88 -2.74 -5.02 -3.07
N ALA A 89 -1.85 -4.18 -2.54
CA ALA A 89 -1.66 -4.05 -1.10
C ALA A 89 -2.96 -3.61 -0.39
N MET A 90 -3.71 -2.65 -0.98
CA MET A 90 -5.00 -2.21 -0.44
C MET A 90 -6.05 -3.31 -0.45
N LEU A 91 -6.13 -4.11 -1.50
CA LEU A 91 -7.04 -5.26 -1.56
C LEU A 91 -6.68 -6.32 -0.52
N LEU A 92 -5.40 -6.61 -0.35
CA LEU A 92 -4.92 -7.56 0.65
C LEU A 92 -5.21 -7.07 2.07
N ILE A 93 -4.97 -5.79 2.38
CA ILE A 93 -5.31 -5.29 3.71
C ILE A 93 -6.83 -5.26 3.95
N THR A 94 -7.64 -4.96 2.93
CA THR A 94 -9.11 -5.05 3.05
C THR A 94 -9.54 -6.46 3.39
N TYR A 95 -8.96 -7.46 2.71
CA TYR A 95 -9.20 -8.88 3.02
C TYR A 95 -8.78 -9.23 4.47
N LEU A 96 -7.62 -8.76 4.91
CA LEU A 96 -7.18 -8.96 6.30
C LEU A 96 -8.15 -8.33 7.30
N LEU A 97 -8.60 -7.10 7.07
CA LEU A 97 -9.49 -6.37 7.97
C LEU A 97 -10.87 -7.03 8.12
N ALA A 98 -11.33 -7.78 7.11
CA ALA A 98 -12.58 -8.54 7.19
C ALA A 98 -12.57 -9.57 8.34
N PHE A 99 -11.39 -10.08 8.72
CA PHE A 99 -11.23 -11.11 9.74
C PHE A 99 -10.39 -10.67 10.94
N ALA A 100 -10.01 -9.39 11.01
CA ALA A 100 -9.12 -8.84 12.03
C ALA A 100 -9.75 -8.75 13.43
N GLY A 101 -11.06 -8.96 13.56
CA GLY A 101 -11.76 -8.94 14.84
C GLY A 101 -11.48 -7.66 15.66
N PRO A 102 -11.12 -7.79 16.95
CA PRO A 102 -10.86 -6.64 17.81
C PRO A 102 -9.68 -5.77 17.35
N LEU A 103 -8.74 -6.33 16.60
CA LEU A 103 -7.54 -5.62 16.12
C LEU A 103 -7.78 -4.73 14.91
N ARG A 104 -8.98 -4.75 14.33
CA ARG A 104 -9.29 -4.02 13.10
C ARG A 104 -8.98 -2.53 13.19
N GLY A 105 -9.40 -1.87 14.28
CA GLY A 105 -9.13 -0.44 14.51
C GLY A 105 -7.65 -0.10 14.52
N THR A 106 -6.80 -1.01 15.01
CA THR A 106 -5.34 -0.86 14.98
C THR A 106 -4.79 -1.13 13.58
N LEU A 107 -5.25 -2.18 12.91
CA LEU A 107 -4.74 -2.63 11.61
C LEU A 107 -5.16 -1.73 10.45
N ILE A 108 -6.22 -0.92 10.61
CA ILE A 108 -6.66 0.04 9.60
C ILE A 108 -5.57 1.05 9.23
N MET A 109 -4.64 1.33 10.14
CA MET A 109 -3.49 2.21 9.91
C MET A 109 -2.54 1.68 8.83
N ILE A 110 -2.63 0.40 8.47
CA ILE A 110 -1.83 -0.18 7.38
C ILE A 110 -2.19 0.46 6.04
N TYR A 111 -3.44 0.88 5.81
CA TYR A 111 -3.80 1.66 4.60
C TYR A 111 -2.94 2.94 4.48
N ALA A 112 -2.81 3.65 5.59
CA ALA A 112 -2.00 4.86 5.62
C ALA A 112 -0.52 4.55 5.41
N ASN A 113 -0.01 3.47 6.01
CA ASN A 113 1.37 3.03 5.84
C ASN A 113 1.68 2.69 4.36
N ILE A 114 0.77 2.00 3.66
CA ILE A 114 0.89 1.74 2.22
C ILE A 114 1.04 3.06 1.45
N LEU A 115 0.24 4.09 1.79
CA LEU A 115 0.27 5.39 1.13
C LEU A 115 1.50 6.22 1.49
N VAL A 116 2.07 6.08 2.67
CA VAL A 116 3.36 6.72 3.04
C VAL A 116 4.46 6.35 2.04
N PHE A 117 4.54 5.06 1.65
CA PHE A 117 5.47 4.64 0.60
C PHE A 117 5.13 5.27 -0.76
N GLY A 118 3.85 5.50 -1.03
CA GLY A 118 3.37 6.17 -2.23
C GLY A 118 3.74 7.66 -2.30
N ILE A 119 3.87 8.38 -1.18
CA ILE A 119 4.17 9.83 -1.14
C ILE A 119 5.40 10.17 -1.99
N PHE A 120 6.41 9.32 -1.97
CA PHE A 120 7.67 9.55 -2.65
C PHE A 120 7.67 9.18 -4.14
N GLN A 121 6.66 8.45 -4.60
CA GLN A 121 6.64 7.86 -5.95
C GLN A 121 5.41 8.25 -6.76
N LEU A 122 4.28 8.51 -6.10
CA LEU A 122 3.03 8.86 -6.76
C LEU A 122 2.96 10.35 -7.11
N SER A 123 2.32 10.66 -8.24
CA SER A 123 1.87 12.02 -8.53
C SER A 123 0.79 12.42 -7.51
N ARG A 124 0.57 13.73 -7.34
CA ARG A 124 -0.47 14.26 -6.46
C ARG A 124 -1.85 13.66 -6.77
N ARG A 125 -2.19 13.60 -8.06
CA ARG A 125 -3.46 13.02 -8.52
C ARG A 125 -3.58 11.52 -8.18
N ALA A 126 -2.52 10.75 -8.44
CA ALA A 126 -2.52 9.32 -8.13
C ALA A 126 -2.64 9.08 -6.61
N PHE A 127 -1.99 9.89 -5.78
CA PHE A 127 -2.11 9.80 -4.33
C PHE A 127 -3.55 10.00 -3.86
N HIS A 128 -4.26 11.03 -4.36
CA HIS A 128 -5.67 11.25 -4.02
C HIS A 128 -6.59 10.12 -4.50
N ILE A 129 -6.33 9.57 -5.69
CA ILE A 129 -7.09 8.42 -6.21
C ILE A 129 -6.93 7.21 -5.28
N HIS A 130 -5.71 6.89 -4.86
CA HIS A 130 -5.47 5.76 -3.96
C HIS A 130 -5.99 6.00 -2.55
N SER A 131 -5.95 7.24 -2.04
CA SER A 131 -6.60 7.60 -0.77
C SER A 131 -8.11 7.41 -0.85
N GLY A 132 -8.74 7.84 -1.93
CA GLY A 132 -10.15 7.59 -2.19
C GLY A 132 -10.47 6.10 -2.30
N LEU A 133 -9.62 5.33 -2.99
CA LEU A 133 -9.77 3.88 -3.09
C LEU A 133 -9.74 3.20 -1.72
N ALA A 134 -8.82 3.58 -0.83
CA ALA A 134 -8.78 3.05 0.54
C ALA A 134 -10.09 3.29 1.30
N LEU A 135 -10.64 4.51 1.21
CA LEU A 135 -11.93 4.86 1.84
C LEU A 135 -13.10 4.07 1.25
N VAL A 136 -13.11 3.90 -0.08
CA VAL A 136 -14.15 3.11 -0.76
C VAL A 136 -14.07 1.64 -0.37
N LEU A 137 -12.87 1.04 -0.39
CA LEU A 137 -12.69 -0.37 -0.02
C LEU A 137 -13.09 -0.64 1.43
N PHE A 138 -12.68 0.23 2.36
CA PHE A 138 -13.05 0.06 3.75
C PHE A 138 -14.54 0.36 4.00
N GLY A 139 -15.11 1.38 3.36
CA GLY A 139 -16.53 1.67 3.41
C GLY A 139 -17.38 0.52 2.85
N LEU A 140 -16.95 -0.10 1.73
CA LEU A 140 -17.58 -1.28 1.16
C LEU A 140 -17.53 -2.47 2.13
N LEU A 141 -16.38 -2.71 2.77
CA LEU A 141 -16.24 -3.75 3.79
C LEU A 141 -17.26 -3.56 4.93
N ILE A 142 -17.36 -2.35 5.49
CA ILE A 142 -18.31 -2.02 6.56
C ILE A 142 -19.76 -2.27 6.11
N THR A 143 -20.09 -1.85 4.89
CA THR A 143 -21.42 -2.00 4.34
C THR A 143 -21.79 -3.47 4.15
N LEU A 144 -20.88 -4.26 3.54
CA LEU A 144 -21.08 -5.69 3.36
C LEU A 144 -21.23 -6.43 4.70
N GLU A 145 -20.41 -6.10 5.68
CA GLU A 145 -20.46 -6.68 7.02
C GLU A 145 -21.81 -6.38 7.72
N HIS A 146 -22.28 -5.15 7.59
CA HIS A 146 -23.58 -4.74 8.15
C HIS A 146 -24.75 -5.52 7.54
N TYR A 147 -24.73 -5.77 6.23
CA TYR A 147 -25.82 -6.47 5.55
C TYR A 147 -25.75 -8.00 5.70
N PHE A 148 -24.57 -8.59 5.60
CA PHE A 148 -24.40 -10.05 5.57
C PHE A 148 -24.12 -10.68 6.94
N SER A 149 -23.70 -9.87 7.93
CA SER A 149 -23.42 -10.34 9.28
C SER A 149 -23.91 -9.34 10.34
N PRO A 150 -25.24 -9.07 10.36
CA PRO A 150 -25.79 -8.06 11.27
C PRO A 150 -25.50 -8.43 12.73
N GLY A 151 -24.96 -7.47 13.47
CA GLY A 151 -24.62 -7.64 14.88
C GLY A 151 -23.22 -8.24 15.15
N ALA A 152 -22.50 -8.68 14.14
CA ALA A 152 -21.11 -9.14 14.31
C ALA A 152 -20.18 -8.04 14.84
N ARG A 153 -20.48 -6.78 14.47
CA ARG A 153 -19.75 -5.60 14.92
C ARG A 153 -20.67 -4.38 15.00
N SER A 154 -20.33 -3.43 15.89
CA SER A 154 -21.06 -2.16 15.97
C SER A 154 -20.82 -1.35 14.69
N PHE A 155 -21.89 -1.07 13.96
CA PHE A 155 -21.85 -0.23 12.74
C PHE A 155 -21.34 1.19 13.06
N THR A 156 -21.78 1.76 14.19
CA THR A 156 -21.33 3.07 14.66
C THR A 156 -19.83 3.11 14.89
N LEU A 157 -19.26 2.08 15.53
CA LEU A 157 -17.81 1.99 15.75
C LEU A 157 -17.06 1.90 14.42
N SER A 158 -17.57 1.11 13.48
CA SER A 158 -16.96 0.99 12.15
C SER A 158 -17.01 2.30 11.36
N LEU A 159 -18.06 3.10 11.50
CA LEU A 159 -18.15 4.44 10.92
C LEU A 159 -17.13 5.41 11.55
N VAL A 160 -16.91 5.33 12.87
CA VAL A 160 -15.87 6.12 13.54
C VAL A 160 -14.49 5.73 13.02
N GLU A 161 -14.20 4.44 12.89
CA GLU A 161 -12.95 3.94 12.31
C GLU A 161 -12.74 4.47 10.88
N TRP A 162 -13.80 4.46 10.06
CA TRP A 162 -13.77 5.01 8.70
C TRP A 162 -13.50 6.51 8.69
N PHE A 163 -14.14 7.26 9.57
CA PHE A 163 -13.94 8.71 9.69
C PHE A 163 -12.51 9.04 10.15
N VAL A 164 -11.98 8.30 11.13
CA VAL A 164 -10.59 8.45 11.59
C VAL A 164 -9.61 8.19 10.44
N LEU A 165 -9.84 7.13 9.64
CA LEU A 165 -9.04 6.86 8.46
C LEU A 165 -9.10 8.03 7.48
N ALA A 166 -10.29 8.58 7.20
CA ALA A 166 -10.47 9.71 6.29
C ALA A 166 -9.69 10.95 6.76
N CYS A 167 -9.79 11.31 8.03
CA CYS A 167 -9.04 12.41 8.63
C CYS A 167 -7.53 12.18 8.52
N PHE A 168 -7.06 10.97 8.80
CA PHE A 168 -5.65 10.64 8.72
C PHE A 168 -5.12 10.72 7.28
N LEU A 169 -5.84 10.18 6.31
CA LEU A 169 -5.48 10.25 4.89
C LEU A 169 -5.48 11.69 4.36
N PHE A 170 -6.39 12.52 4.86
CA PHE A 170 -6.39 13.95 4.56
C PHE A 170 -5.12 14.65 5.08
N CYS A 171 -4.77 14.43 6.35
CA CYS A 171 -3.52 14.96 6.93
C CYS A 171 -2.28 14.46 6.18
N LEU A 172 -2.27 13.18 5.82
CA LEU A 172 -1.18 12.57 5.05
C LEU A 172 -1.05 13.20 3.65
N SER A 173 -2.17 13.54 3.01
CA SER A 173 -2.20 14.23 1.73
C SER A 173 -1.61 15.65 1.81
N LEU A 174 -1.93 16.41 2.87
CA LEU A 174 -1.36 17.73 3.10
C LEU A 174 0.16 17.64 3.31
N THR A 175 0.59 16.73 4.20
CA THR A 175 2.02 16.50 4.47
C THR A 175 2.78 16.06 3.21
N GLY A 176 2.21 15.14 2.44
CA GLY A 176 2.80 14.67 1.19
C GLY A 176 2.92 15.78 0.13
N SER A 177 1.97 16.71 0.10
CA SER A 177 2.03 17.87 -0.78
C SER A 177 3.17 18.82 -0.39
N TYR A 178 3.31 19.09 0.90
CA TYR A 178 4.39 19.92 1.44
C TYR A 178 5.79 19.31 1.19
N ILE A 179 5.95 18.01 1.41
CA ILE A 179 7.22 17.31 1.16
C ILE A 179 7.62 17.41 -0.33
N ARG A 180 6.66 17.27 -1.25
CA ARG A 180 6.93 17.41 -2.69
C ARG A 180 7.36 18.82 -3.05
N GLU A 181 6.66 19.84 -2.56
CA GLU A 181 7.02 21.24 -2.80
C GLU A 181 8.43 21.55 -2.27
N LEU A 182 8.76 21.06 -1.07
CA LEU A 182 10.09 21.24 -0.50
C LEU A 182 11.18 20.59 -1.37
N ARG A 183 10.95 19.41 -1.89
CA ARG A 183 11.87 18.73 -2.82
C ARG A 183 12.07 19.51 -4.11
N GLU A 184 11.00 19.99 -4.72
CA GLU A 184 11.06 20.79 -5.95
C GLU A 184 11.89 22.05 -5.74
N ARG A 185 11.67 22.76 -4.62
CA ARG A 185 12.46 23.94 -4.25
C ARG A 185 13.94 23.62 -4.04
N LEU A 186 14.27 22.50 -3.38
CA LEU A 186 15.65 22.06 -3.18
C LEU A 186 16.33 21.71 -4.50
N GLN A 187 15.62 21.01 -5.39
CA GLN A 187 16.12 20.67 -6.72
C GLN A 187 16.43 21.91 -7.56
N GLN A 188 15.50 22.90 -7.54
CA GLN A 188 15.72 24.16 -8.25
C GLN A 188 16.95 24.90 -7.74
N ARG A 189 17.12 25.03 -6.41
CA ARG A 189 18.31 25.65 -5.82
C ARG A 189 19.59 24.93 -6.21
N HIS A 190 19.59 23.60 -6.18
CA HIS A 190 20.75 22.79 -6.57
C HIS A 190 21.14 23.03 -8.04
N ASN A 191 20.17 23.07 -8.94
CA ASN A 191 20.41 23.33 -10.36
C ASN A 191 20.96 24.76 -10.59
N THR A 192 20.49 25.78 -9.83
CA THR A 192 20.95 27.16 -9.93
C THR A 192 22.41 27.33 -9.44
N LEU A 193 22.86 26.48 -8.49
CA LEU A 193 24.23 26.51 -7.98
C LEU A 193 25.24 25.81 -8.91
N GLN A 194 24.76 24.97 -9.85
CA GLN A 194 25.59 24.27 -10.82
C GLN A 194 25.66 24.95 -12.20
N ALA A 195 24.85 25.98 -12.43
CA ALA A 195 24.83 26.81 -13.64
C ALA A 195 25.71 28.04 -13.48
#